data_21cfd8a325d6eae7f697e8901b831f8a
#
_entry.id   21cfd8a325d6eae7f697e8901b831f8a
#
_cell.length_a   1.000
_cell.length_b   1.000
_cell.length_c   1.000
_cell.angle_alpha   90.00
_cell.angle_beta   90.00
_cell.angle_gamma   90.00
#
_symmetry.space_group_name_H-M   'P 1'
#
loop_
_entity.id
_entity.type
_entity.pdbx_description
1 polymer ?
#
loop_
_entity_poly.entity_id
_entity_poly.type
_entity_poly.pdbx_seq_one_letter_code
_entity_poly.pdbx_strand_id
1 'polypeptide(L)'
;MSKISIIIPTINEANNLPLLLSDLSSIQKEGEIIIVDCGSEDKTIDIANIYGAKVFISKERNRGLQLDIGAKNSKGEWLIFLHADTRLTHDWFKKINSFLKGNKNIIYYFEFKINHKKIIYRVLEILVNIRSKFFKQPYGDQG
;
A
#
# COMPACT_ATOMS: atom_id res chain seq x y z
N MET A 1 -6.27 -6.35 19.26
CA MET A 1 -5.29 -6.77 18.25
C MET A 1 -5.67 -6.11 16.94
N SER A 2 -4.73 -5.52 16.23
CA SER A 2 -4.97 -4.90 14.91
C SER A 2 -5.39 -5.98 13.92
N LYS A 3 -6.48 -5.76 13.18
CA LYS A 3 -6.90 -6.70 12.13
C LYS A 3 -6.07 -6.56 10.86
N ILE A 4 -5.51 -5.38 10.61
CA ILE A 4 -4.84 -5.02 9.37
C ILE A 4 -3.52 -4.33 9.68
N SER A 5 -2.47 -4.69 8.94
CA SER A 5 -1.23 -3.92 8.85
C SER A 5 -1.04 -3.44 7.42
N ILE A 6 -0.93 -2.13 7.23
CA ILE A 6 -0.63 -1.53 5.93
C ILE A 6 0.85 -1.24 5.86
N ILE A 7 1.52 -1.79 4.86
CA ILE A 7 2.96 -1.70 4.66
C ILE A 7 3.24 -0.86 3.43
N ILE A 8 4.02 0.20 3.60
CA ILE A 8 4.32 1.19 2.56
C ILE A 8 5.84 1.35 2.49
N PRO A 9 6.49 0.85 1.42
CA PRO A 9 7.89 1.12 1.17
C PRO A 9 8.06 2.55 0.66
N THR A 10 9.04 3.29 1.19
CA THR A 10 9.27 4.69 0.82
C THR A 10 10.73 4.98 0.50
N ILE A 11 10.93 5.96 -0.37
CA ILE A 11 12.16 6.71 -0.58
C ILE A 11 11.83 8.05 -1.24
N ASN A 12 12.06 9.18 -0.54
CA ASN A 12 11.79 10.54 -1.01
C ASN A 12 10.33 10.74 -1.48
N GLU A 13 9.37 10.38 -0.64
CA GLU A 13 7.94 10.41 -0.92
C GLU A 13 7.19 11.53 -0.18
N ALA A 14 7.90 12.58 0.28
CA ALA A 14 7.30 13.67 1.05
C ALA A 14 6.11 14.35 0.35
N ASN A 15 6.04 14.33 -0.99
CA ASN A 15 4.95 14.93 -1.74
C ASN A 15 3.71 14.02 -1.85
N ASN A 16 3.89 12.72 -1.89
CA ASN A 16 2.82 11.74 -2.12
C ASN A 16 2.28 11.16 -0.81
N LEU A 17 3.18 10.84 0.12
CA LEU A 17 2.85 10.16 1.37
C LEU A 17 1.74 10.84 2.19
N PRO A 18 1.67 12.19 2.34
CA PRO A 18 0.60 12.84 3.08
C PRO A 18 -0.79 12.55 2.51
N LEU A 19 -0.90 12.45 1.20
CA LEU A 19 -2.16 12.19 0.51
C LEU A 19 -2.66 10.77 0.79
N LEU A 20 -1.77 9.78 0.71
CA LEU A 20 -2.10 8.40 1.06
C LEU A 20 -2.44 8.26 2.54
N LEU A 21 -1.64 8.84 3.44
CA LEU A 21 -1.88 8.76 4.89
C LEU A 21 -3.21 9.42 5.28
N SER A 22 -3.61 10.48 4.59
CA SER A 22 -4.94 11.09 4.74
C SER A 22 -6.05 10.13 4.29
N ASP A 23 -5.89 9.46 3.14
CA ASP A 23 -6.85 8.45 2.65
C ASP A 23 -6.96 7.26 3.63
N LEU A 24 -5.88 6.95 4.36
CA LEU A 24 -5.82 5.86 5.35
C LEU A 24 -6.34 6.23 6.74
N SER A 25 -6.76 7.47 6.97
CA SER A 25 -7.19 7.94 8.30
C SER A 25 -8.29 7.10 8.95
N SER A 26 -9.15 6.46 8.14
CA SER A 26 -10.24 5.60 8.63
C SER A 26 -9.77 4.30 9.29
N ILE A 27 -8.50 3.88 9.08
CA ILE A 27 -7.99 2.60 9.62
C ILE A 27 -7.42 2.73 11.03
N GLN A 28 -7.16 3.94 11.54
CA GLN A 28 -6.45 4.17 12.80
C GLN A 28 -7.00 3.41 14.01
N LYS A 29 -8.28 3.07 14.01
CA LYS A 29 -8.92 2.31 15.09
C LYS A 29 -8.84 0.78 14.93
N GLU A 30 -8.62 0.30 13.72
CA GLU A 30 -8.71 -1.12 13.39
C GLU A 30 -7.40 -1.71 12.84
N GLY A 31 -6.40 -0.87 12.58
CA GLY A 31 -5.15 -1.29 11.98
C GLY A 31 -3.95 -0.46 12.38
N GLU A 32 -2.82 -0.79 11.79
CA GLU A 32 -1.56 -0.06 11.91
C GLU A 32 -1.00 0.27 10.54
N ILE A 33 -0.26 1.38 10.47
CA ILE A 33 0.48 1.79 9.28
C ILE A 33 1.95 1.62 9.57
N ILE A 34 2.65 0.92 8.69
CA ILE A 34 4.08 0.64 8.76
C ILE A 34 4.73 1.23 7.51
N ILE A 35 5.60 2.20 7.74
CA ILE A 35 6.46 2.77 6.71
C ILE A 35 7.81 2.08 6.80
N VAL A 36 8.31 1.59 5.67
CA VAL A 36 9.68 1.08 5.60
C VAL A 36 10.47 1.96 4.66
N ASP A 37 11.28 2.84 5.24
CA ASP A 37 12.05 3.84 4.51
C ASP A 37 13.43 3.33 4.12
N CYS A 38 13.91 3.72 2.95
CA CYS A 38 15.19 3.31 2.39
C CYS A 38 16.15 4.48 2.23
N GLY A 39 16.27 5.30 3.29
CA GLY A 39 17.21 6.43 3.33
C GLY A 39 16.68 7.67 2.60
N SER A 40 15.46 8.08 2.88
CA SER A 40 14.92 9.37 2.41
C SER A 40 15.72 10.54 2.95
N GLU A 41 16.02 11.49 2.08
CA GLU A 41 16.72 12.75 2.41
C GLU A 41 15.74 13.92 2.56
N ASP A 42 14.47 13.71 2.21
CA ASP A 42 13.39 14.68 2.33
C ASP A 42 12.60 14.50 3.67
N LYS A 43 11.43 15.12 3.77
CA LYS A 43 10.59 15.05 4.98
C LYS A 43 9.73 13.80 5.09
N THR A 44 10.01 12.74 4.32
CA THR A 44 9.20 11.51 4.32
C THR A 44 9.02 10.92 5.70
N ILE A 45 10.12 10.76 6.46
CA ILE A 45 10.11 10.17 7.81
C ILE A 45 9.37 11.08 8.80
N ASP A 46 9.58 12.40 8.74
CA ASP A 46 8.90 13.36 9.61
C ASP A 46 7.38 13.28 9.40
N ILE A 47 6.94 13.24 8.14
CA ILE A 47 5.54 13.09 7.77
C ILE A 47 4.95 11.80 8.31
N ALA A 48 5.64 10.67 8.12
CA ALA A 48 5.19 9.39 8.64
C ALA A 48 4.96 9.43 10.16
N ASN A 49 5.89 10.03 10.91
CA ASN A 49 5.77 10.18 12.36
C ASN A 49 4.61 11.10 12.77
N ILE A 50 4.37 12.21 12.07
CA ILE A 50 3.25 13.14 12.33
C ILE A 50 1.91 12.41 12.19
N TYR A 51 1.77 11.51 11.21
CA TYR A 51 0.56 10.71 11.01
C TYR A 51 0.47 9.47 11.93
N GLY A 52 1.45 9.26 12.82
CA GLY A 52 1.45 8.16 13.78
C GLY A 52 1.78 6.79 13.16
N ALA A 53 2.41 6.75 12.00
CA ALA A 53 2.89 5.53 11.40
C ALA A 53 4.13 5.00 12.14
N LYS A 54 4.30 3.67 12.15
CA LYS A 54 5.53 3.04 12.63
C LYS A 54 6.56 3.09 11.52
N VAL A 55 7.76 3.60 11.81
CA VAL A 55 8.82 3.73 10.82
C VAL A 55 9.92 2.71 11.08
N PHE A 56 10.30 1.97 10.04
CA PHE A 56 11.46 1.09 10.01
C PHE A 56 12.40 1.52 8.89
N ILE A 57 13.70 1.28 9.06
CA ILE A 57 14.71 1.66 8.08
C ILE A 57 15.25 0.41 7.38
N SER A 58 15.22 0.41 6.05
CA SER A 58 15.93 -0.55 5.22
C SER A 58 17.31 0.00 4.84
N LYS A 59 18.34 -0.82 4.96
CA LYS A 59 19.71 -0.44 4.57
C LYS A 59 19.93 -0.50 3.07
N GLU A 60 19.07 -1.17 2.33
CA GLU A 60 19.22 -1.41 0.91
C GLU A 60 18.02 -0.88 0.13
N ARG A 61 18.27 -0.31 -1.03
CA ARG A 61 17.23 0.08 -2.00
C ARG A 61 16.66 -1.15 -2.69
N ASN A 62 15.95 -1.95 -1.92
CA ASN A 62 15.31 -3.17 -2.38
C ASN A 62 13.87 -3.18 -1.86
N ARG A 63 12.93 -2.96 -2.77
CA ARG A 63 11.50 -2.93 -2.42
C ARG A 63 11.02 -4.23 -1.78
N GLY A 64 11.45 -5.38 -2.29
CA GLY A 64 11.10 -6.68 -1.71
C GLY A 64 11.59 -6.80 -0.26
N LEU A 65 12.81 -6.32 0.03
CA LEU A 65 13.34 -6.29 1.39
C LEU A 65 12.54 -5.34 2.29
N GLN A 66 12.15 -4.17 1.78
CA GLN A 66 11.30 -3.24 2.53
C GLN A 66 9.95 -3.87 2.90
N LEU A 67 9.31 -4.56 1.95
CA LEU A 67 8.04 -5.26 2.19
C LEU A 67 8.21 -6.40 3.21
N ASP A 68 9.29 -7.17 3.12
CA ASP A 68 9.62 -8.24 4.08
C ASP A 68 9.86 -7.69 5.50
N ILE A 69 10.61 -6.58 5.62
CA ILE A 69 10.82 -5.89 6.91
C ILE A 69 9.46 -5.46 7.49
N GLY A 70 8.60 -4.85 6.69
CA GLY A 70 7.28 -4.42 7.12
C GLY A 70 6.41 -5.59 7.58
N ALA A 71 6.39 -6.68 6.80
CA ALA A 71 5.63 -7.88 7.12
C ALA A 71 6.09 -8.53 8.44
N LYS A 72 7.40 -8.66 8.65
CA LYS A 72 7.97 -9.25 9.87
C LYS A 72 7.68 -8.42 11.14
N ASN A 73 7.48 -7.11 11.00
CA ASN A 73 7.20 -6.20 12.11
C ASN A 73 5.70 -5.88 12.27
N SER A 74 4.86 -6.50 11.46
CA SER A 74 3.41 -6.33 11.49
C SER A 74 2.76 -7.14 12.63
N LYS A 75 1.58 -6.65 13.08
CA LYS A 75 0.75 -7.31 14.10
C LYS A 75 -0.64 -7.65 13.60
N GLY A 76 -0.96 -7.22 12.38
CA GLY A 76 -2.26 -7.49 11.75
C GLY A 76 -2.38 -8.93 11.25
N GLU A 77 -3.60 -9.43 11.28
CA GLU A 77 -3.94 -10.72 10.67
C GLU A 77 -3.90 -10.65 9.13
N TRP A 78 -4.13 -9.45 8.60
CA TRP A 78 -4.09 -9.15 7.18
C TRP A 78 -3.00 -8.13 6.88
N LEU A 79 -2.25 -8.39 5.82
CA LEU A 79 -1.23 -7.49 5.31
C LEU A 79 -1.74 -6.83 4.02
N ILE A 80 -1.65 -5.52 3.97
CA ILE A 80 -1.95 -4.74 2.77
C ILE A 80 -0.67 -4.01 2.37
N PHE A 81 -0.21 -4.25 1.16
CA PHE A 81 0.96 -3.58 0.60
C PHE A 81 0.49 -2.46 -0.32
N LEU A 82 0.94 -1.23 -0.08
CA LEU A 82 0.59 -0.06 -0.90
C LEU A 82 1.85 0.69 -1.33
N HIS A 83 1.77 1.38 -2.46
CA HIS A 83 2.79 2.36 -2.85
C HIS A 83 2.49 3.71 -2.21
N ALA A 84 3.53 4.52 -1.97
CA ALA A 84 3.38 5.84 -1.35
C ALA A 84 2.57 6.83 -2.22
N ASP A 85 2.55 6.65 -3.53
CA ASP A 85 1.80 7.44 -4.50
C ASP A 85 0.38 6.90 -4.79
N THR A 86 -0.04 5.86 -4.07
CA THR A 86 -1.40 5.30 -4.19
C THR A 86 -2.45 6.29 -3.68
N ARG A 87 -3.59 6.36 -4.37
CA ARG A 87 -4.79 7.09 -3.90
C ARG A 87 -5.94 6.12 -3.72
N LEU A 88 -6.62 6.22 -2.59
CA LEU A 88 -7.74 5.36 -2.25
C LEU A 88 -9.06 6.13 -2.34
N THR A 89 -10.13 5.44 -2.71
CA THR A 89 -11.48 6.03 -2.73
C THR A 89 -12.02 6.15 -1.31
N HIS A 90 -12.91 7.10 -1.04
CA HIS A 90 -13.48 7.32 0.30
C HIS A 90 -14.08 6.06 0.93
N ASP A 91 -14.57 5.14 0.12
CA ASP A 91 -15.24 3.90 0.56
C ASP A 91 -14.32 2.65 0.56
N TRP A 92 -13.00 2.84 0.35
CA TRP A 92 -12.03 1.75 0.24
C TRP A 92 -12.05 0.79 1.42
N PHE A 93 -12.11 1.34 2.63
CA PHE A 93 -12.07 0.54 3.86
C PHE A 93 -13.34 -0.31 4.01
N LYS A 94 -14.51 0.25 3.68
CA LYS A 94 -15.78 -0.49 3.68
C LYS A 94 -15.75 -1.67 2.71
N LYS A 95 -15.18 -1.46 1.52
CA LYS A 95 -15.02 -2.51 0.49
C LYS A 95 -14.09 -3.62 0.98
N ILE A 96 -12.91 -3.27 1.47
CA ILE A 96 -11.95 -4.26 1.99
C ILE A 96 -12.52 -5.03 3.18
N ASN A 97 -13.18 -4.38 4.11
CA ASN A 97 -13.72 -5.03 5.31
C ASN A 97 -14.71 -6.16 4.99
N SER A 98 -15.36 -6.14 3.83
CA SER A 98 -16.21 -7.25 3.37
C SER A 98 -15.37 -8.49 3.02
N PHE A 99 -14.16 -8.32 2.49
CA PHE A 99 -13.25 -9.44 2.14
C PHE A 99 -12.52 -9.99 3.37
N LEU A 100 -12.21 -9.16 4.37
CA LEU A 100 -11.50 -9.56 5.58
C LEU A 100 -12.26 -10.58 6.43
N LYS A 101 -13.56 -10.71 6.22
CA LYS A 101 -14.43 -11.71 6.87
C LYS A 101 -14.38 -13.07 6.17
N GLY A 102 -13.74 -13.17 5.03
CA GLY A 102 -13.66 -14.36 4.20
C GLY A 102 -12.52 -15.33 4.59
N ASN A 103 -12.17 -16.20 3.64
CA ASN A 103 -11.11 -17.19 3.81
C ASN A 103 -9.74 -16.51 3.92
N LYS A 104 -8.98 -16.81 4.98
CA LYS A 104 -7.65 -16.24 5.25
C LYS A 104 -6.52 -16.78 4.35
N ASN A 105 -6.77 -17.81 3.56
CA ASN A 105 -5.77 -18.42 2.68
C ASN A 105 -5.86 -17.90 1.23
N ILE A 106 -6.36 -16.69 1.05
CA ILE A 106 -6.53 -16.08 -0.28
C ILE A 106 -5.71 -14.79 -0.35
N ILE A 107 -5.00 -14.61 -1.47
CA ILE A 107 -4.33 -13.37 -1.82
C ILE A 107 -5.27 -12.57 -2.70
N TYR A 108 -5.53 -11.32 -2.30
CA TYR A 108 -6.27 -10.35 -3.09
C TYR A 108 -5.29 -9.34 -3.70
N TYR A 109 -5.62 -8.79 -4.85
CA TYR A 109 -4.87 -7.70 -5.46
C TYR A 109 -5.82 -6.59 -5.92
N PHE A 110 -5.32 -5.37 -5.96
CA PHE A 110 -6.08 -4.22 -6.41
C PHE A 110 -6.14 -4.17 -7.94
N GLU A 111 -7.28 -3.74 -8.48
CA GLU A 111 -7.40 -3.46 -9.90
C GLU A 111 -6.55 -2.23 -10.23
N PHE A 112 -5.68 -2.36 -11.24
CA PHE A 112 -4.81 -1.27 -11.66
C PHE A 112 -5.62 -0.18 -12.37
N LYS A 113 -5.54 1.06 -11.86
CA LYS A 113 -6.13 2.26 -12.46
C LYS A 113 -5.16 3.41 -12.44
N ILE A 114 -5.07 4.13 -13.56
CA ILE A 114 -4.24 5.33 -13.68
C ILE A 114 -5.14 6.56 -13.64
N ASN A 115 -4.86 7.50 -12.74
CA ASN A 115 -5.61 8.74 -12.65
C ASN A 115 -5.17 9.74 -13.74
N HIS A 116 -5.45 9.40 -15.02
CA HIS A 116 -5.15 10.24 -16.16
C HIS A 116 -6.20 10.13 -17.26
N LYS A 117 -6.49 11.25 -17.97
CA LYS A 117 -7.57 11.33 -18.98
C LYS A 117 -7.21 10.80 -20.37
N LYS A 118 -5.94 10.57 -20.70
CA LYS A 118 -5.53 10.12 -22.05
C LYS A 118 -5.93 8.66 -22.30
N ILE A 119 -6.45 8.38 -23.49
CA ILE A 119 -6.91 7.05 -23.95
C ILE A 119 -5.81 5.98 -23.82
N ILE A 120 -4.54 6.35 -24.08
CA ILE A 120 -3.41 5.41 -24.00
C ILE A 120 -3.30 4.75 -22.62
N TYR A 121 -3.61 5.48 -21.54
CA TYR A 121 -3.60 4.92 -20.18
C TYR A 121 -4.76 3.94 -19.94
N ARG A 122 -5.91 4.15 -20.60
CA ARG A 122 -7.04 3.18 -20.55
C ARG A 122 -6.69 1.87 -21.22
N VAL A 123 -5.97 1.94 -22.35
CA VAL A 123 -5.46 0.73 -23.03
C VAL A 123 -4.48 0.01 -22.12
N LEU A 124 -3.56 0.73 -21.46
CA LEU A 124 -2.60 0.15 -20.53
C LEU A 124 -3.29 -0.52 -19.34
N GLU A 125 -4.29 0.13 -18.73
CA GLU A 125 -5.10 -0.46 -17.64
C GLU A 125 -5.75 -1.78 -18.07
N ILE A 126 -6.35 -1.81 -19.24
CA ILE A 126 -6.99 -3.02 -19.80
C ILE A 126 -5.97 -4.13 -19.96
N LEU A 127 -4.81 -3.85 -20.54
CA LEU A 127 -3.75 -4.85 -20.76
C LEU A 127 -3.20 -5.42 -19.46
N VAL A 128 -2.94 -4.54 -18.45
CA VAL A 128 -2.46 -4.96 -17.14
C VAL A 128 -3.50 -5.82 -16.42
N ASN A 129 -4.76 -5.41 -16.44
CA ASN A 129 -5.84 -6.16 -15.79
C ASN A 129 -6.14 -7.49 -16.47
N ILE A 130 -6.06 -7.57 -17.83
CA ILE A 130 -6.16 -8.82 -18.57
C ILE A 130 -5.02 -9.76 -18.17
N ARG A 131 -3.77 -9.26 -18.18
CA ARG A 131 -2.61 -10.04 -17.78
C ARG A 131 -2.79 -10.64 -16.39
N SER A 132 -3.18 -9.82 -15.40
CA SER A 132 -3.36 -10.24 -14.00
C SER A 132 -4.44 -11.31 -13.85
N LYS A 133 -5.56 -11.20 -14.60
CA LYS A 133 -6.65 -12.18 -14.59
C LYS A 133 -6.27 -13.50 -15.25
N PHE A 134 -5.58 -13.44 -16.40
CA PHE A 134 -5.23 -14.65 -17.15
C PHE A 134 -4.06 -15.41 -16.56
N PHE A 135 -3.01 -14.71 -16.16
CA PHE A 135 -1.78 -15.36 -15.66
C PHE A 135 -1.77 -15.53 -14.15
N LYS A 136 -2.78 -14.99 -13.42
CA LYS A 136 -2.86 -15.03 -11.94
C LYS A 136 -1.57 -14.51 -11.26
N GLN A 137 -0.87 -13.62 -11.93
CA GLN A 137 0.38 -13.02 -11.47
C GLN A 137 0.21 -11.50 -11.39
N PRO A 138 -0.27 -10.96 -10.25
CA PRO A 138 -0.21 -9.54 -10.01
C PRO A 138 1.26 -9.13 -9.85
N TYR A 139 1.66 -8.07 -10.55
CA TYR A 139 2.97 -7.46 -10.33
C TYR A 139 2.87 -6.40 -9.24
N GLY A 140 4.03 -5.97 -8.75
CA GLY A 140 4.13 -4.99 -7.69
C GLY A 140 3.53 -3.59 -7.96
N ASP A 141 2.97 -3.36 -9.13
CA ASP A 141 2.20 -2.17 -9.51
C ASP A 141 0.72 -2.23 -9.09
N GLN A 142 0.28 -3.32 -8.49
CA GLN A 142 -1.11 -3.55 -8.05
C GLN A 142 -1.27 -3.63 -6.52
N GLY A 143 -0.27 -3.19 -5.75
CA GLY A 143 -0.30 -3.22 -4.30
C GLY A 143 0.24 -4.47 -3.66
#